data_5c8a62ba0bcb3837af01f4bd8e8aab4f
#
_entry.id   5c8a62ba0bcb3837af01f4bd8e8aab4f
#
_cell.length_a   1.000
_cell.length_b   1.000
_cell.length_c   1.000
_cell.angle_alpha   90.00
_cell.angle_beta   90.00
_cell.angle_gamma   90.00
#
_symmetry.space_group_name_H-M   'P 1'
#
loop_
_entity.id
_entity.type
_entity.pdbx_description
1 polymer ?
#
loop_
_entity_poly.entity_id
_entity_poly.type
_entity_poly.pdbx_seq_one_letter_code
_entity_poly.pdbx_strand_id
1 'polypeptide(L)'
;MKKNGTAVDVAIAVLVCNGAVHAHASGIGGGFFMTIYIKSEEKSYFLNARDVAPLDSHKDMYENNIKASGVGPLSIAIPGEIKGYFFSGSKKASMEGRRKRVSG
;
A
#
# COMPACT_ATOMS: atom_id res chain seq x y z
N MET A 1 -16.38 -13.43 -10.24
CA MET A 1 -15.05 -14.03 -10.09
C MET A 1 -15.18 -15.51 -9.72
N LYS A 2 -14.69 -16.43 -10.56
CA LYS A 2 -14.78 -17.89 -10.30
C LYS A 2 -13.62 -18.46 -9.49
N LYS A 3 -12.73 -17.62 -8.93
CA LYS A 3 -11.62 -18.04 -8.07
C LYS A 3 -11.88 -17.49 -6.67
N ASN A 4 -11.76 -18.35 -5.65
CA ASN A 4 -11.95 -18.02 -4.23
C ASN A 4 -10.94 -16.97 -3.73
N GLY A 5 -11.09 -15.72 -4.16
CA GLY A 5 -10.32 -14.58 -3.70
C GLY A 5 -10.94 -13.96 -2.44
N THR A 6 -10.11 -13.39 -1.58
CA THR A 6 -10.56 -12.62 -0.41
C THR A 6 -10.88 -11.17 -0.82
N ALA A 7 -11.52 -10.42 0.08
CA ALA A 7 -11.74 -8.98 -0.12
C ALA A 7 -10.42 -8.22 -0.35
N VAL A 8 -9.32 -8.65 0.27
CA VAL A 8 -7.98 -8.06 0.08
C VAL A 8 -7.47 -8.29 -1.34
N ASP A 9 -7.66 -9.50 -1.91
CA ASP A 9 -7.26 -9.78 -3.30
C ASP A 9 -8.02 -8.91 -4.30
N VAL A 10 -9.32 -8.75 -4.05
CA VAL A 10 -10.16 -7.88 -4.88
C VAL A 10 -9.71 -6.43 -4.77
N ALA A 11 -9.43 -5.94 -3.56
CA ALA A 11 -8.95 -4.58 -3.34
C ALA A 11 -7.62 -4.32 -4.07
N ILE A 12 -6.66 -5.23 -3.97
CA ILE A 12 -5.37 -5.10 -4.68
C ILE A 12 -5.59 -5.09 -6.21
N ALA A 13 -6.40 -6.01 -6.74
CA ALA A 13 -6.69 -6.07 -8.16
C ALA A 13 -7.35 -4.77 -8.68
N VAL A 14 -8.30 -4.22 -7.90
CA VAL A 14 -8.96 -2.95 -8.24
C VAL A 14 -7.97 -1.80 -8.20
N LEU A 15 -7.10 -1.72 -7.19
CA LEU A 15 -6.09 -0.67 -7.08
C LEU A 15 -5.10 -0.68 -8.26
N VAL A 16 -4.63 -1.86 -8.67
CA VAL A 16 -3.76 -2.01 -9.85
C VAL A 16 -4.46 -1.55 -11.13
N CYS A 17 -5.70 -1.99 -11.35
CA CYS A 17 -6.49 -1.54 -12.49
C CYS A 17 -6.75 -0.02 -12.43
N ASN A 18 -7.07 0.50 -11.26
CA ASN A 18 -7.32 1.93 -11.08
C ASN A 18 -6.07 2.77 -11.39
N GLY A 19 -4.88 2.29 -11.04
CA GLY A 19 -3.62 2.93 -11.40
C GLY A 19 -3.40 3.08 -12.91
N ALA A 20 -3.89 2.12 -13.70
CA ALA A 20 -3.83 2.20 -15.17
C ALA A 20 -4.88 3.16 -15.76
N VAL A 21 -6.11 3.14 -15.22
CA VAL A 21 -7.24 3.94 -15.73
C VAL A 21 -7.15 5.39 -15.27
N HIS A 22 -6.70 5.63 -14.03
CA HIS A 22 -6.59 6.96 -13.41
C HIS A 22 -5.13 7.33 -13.14
N ALA A 23 -4.28 7.20 -14.15
CA ALA A 23 -2.84 7.44 -14.05
C ALA A 23 -2.44 8.84 -13.56
N HIS A 24 -3.35 9.82 -13.65
CA HIS A 24 -3.14 11.18 -13.15
C HIS A 24 -3.24 11.30 -11.62
N ALA A 25 -3.83 10.33 -10.93
CA ALA A 25 -4.11 10.39 -9.49
C ALA A 25 -3.73 9.11 -8.73
N SER A 26 -3.39 8.03 -9.42
CA SER A 26 -3.16 6.72 -8.83
C SER A 26 -2.08 5.97 -9.59
N GLY A 27 -1.35 5.08 -8.92
CA GLY A 27 -0.33 4.25 -9.55
C GLY A 27 0.70 3.70 -8.56
N ILE A 28 1.55 2.81 -9.07
CA ILE A 28 2.58 2.11 -8.28
C ILE A 28 3.67 3.04 -7.69
N GLY A 29 3.74 4.28 -8.18
CA GLY A 29 4.66 5.31 -7.67
C GLY A 29 4.14 6.08 -6.46
N GLY A 30 2.94 5.78 -5.97
CA GLY A 30 2.31 6.43 -4.83
C GLY A 30 2.27 5.57 -3.58
N GLY A 31 1.19 5.71 -2.83
CA GLY A 31 0.92 4.96 -1.62
C GLY A 31 -0.56 5.06 -1.23
N PHE A 32 -0.94 4.29 -0.20
CA PHE A 32 -2.32 4.23 0.27
C PHE A 32 -2.42 3.95 1.76
N PHE A 33 -3.62 4.12 2.29
CA PHE A 33 -4.03 3.60 3.59
C PHE A 33 -5.07 2.50 3.39
N MET A 34 -5.01 1.47 4.22
CA MET A 34 -5.97 0.37 4.20
C MET A 34 -6.36 -0.04 5.61
N THR A 35 -7.67 -0.18 5.86
CA THR A 35 -8.20 -0.80 7.08
C THR A 35 -8.79 -2.15 6.71
N ILE A 36 -8.39 -3.20 7.42
CA ILE A 36 -8.84 -4.58 7.20
C ILE A 36 -9.52 -5.06 8.48
N TYR A 37 -10.81 -5.40 8.40
CA TYR A 37 -11.51 -6.07 9.49
C TYR A 37 -11.61 -7.57 9.25
N ILE A 38 -11.16 -8.36 10.21
CA ILE A 38 -11.19 -9.82 10.16
C ILE A 38 -12.27 -10.32 11.13
N LYS A 39 -13.44 -10.68 10.57
CA LYS A 39 -14.59 -11.13 11.36
C LYS A 39 -14.29 -12.35 12.25
N SER A 40 -13.49 -13.31 11.77
CA SER A 40 -13.11 -14.50 12.53
C SER A 40 -12.22 -14.24 13.73
N GLU A 41 -11.54 -13.11 13.78
CA GLU A 41 -10.65 -12.68 14.85
C GLU A 41 -11.24 -11.51 15.65
N GLU A 42 -12.35 -10.92 15.15
CA GLU A 42 -12.97 -9.70 15.66
C GLU A 42 -11.98 -8.54 15.81
N LYS A 43 -11.00 -8.46 14.88
CA LYS A 43 -9.92 -7.49 14.91
C LYS A 43 -9.85 -6.65 13.65
N SER A 44 -9.53 -5.39 13.85
CA SER A 44 -9.19 -4.45 12.78
C SER A 44 -7.68 -4.24 12.70
N TYR A 45 -7.16 -4.20 11.48
CA TYR A 45 -5.77 -3.90 11.18
C TYR A 45 -5.71 -2.65 10.32
N PHE A 46 -4.82 -1.74 10.67
CA PHE A 46 -4.51 -0.58 9.85
C PHE A 46 -3.17 -0.77 9.17
N LEU A 47 -3.13 -0.56 7.88
CA LEU A 47 -1.92 -0.57 7.06
C LEU A 47 -1.65 0.84 6.56
N ASN A 48 -0.49 1.37 6.92
CA ASN A 48 0.05 2.59 6.33
C ASN A 48 1.07 2.18 5.25
N ALA A 49 0.69 2.38 4.01
CA ALA A 49 1.52 2.15 2.82
C ALA A 49 1.79 3.46 2.06
N ARG A 50 1.85 4.58 2.79
CA ARG A 50 2.23 5.87 2.22
C ARG A 50 3.70 5.88 1.81
N ASP A 51 3.98 6.74 0.87
CA ASP A 51 5.33 7.14 0.51
C ASP A 51 6.08 7.74 1.71
N VAL A 52 7.37 7.55 1.73
CA VAL A 52 8.26 8.04 2.80
C VAL A 52 9.38 8.89 2.21
N ALA A 53 9.94 9.77 3.02
CA ALA A 53 11.12 10.53 2.63
C ALA A 53 12.33 9.60 2.42
N PRO A 54 13.23 9.90 1.46
CA PRO A 54 14.51 9.22 1.33
C PRO A 54 15.34 9.29 2.63
N LEU A 55 16.23 8.31 2.85
CA LEU A 55 17.03 8.23 4.07
C LEU A 55 17.97 9.45 4.26
N ASP A 56 18.42 10.04 3.16
CA ASP A 56 19.29 11.21 3.18
C ASP A 56 18.53 12.53 3.36
N SER A 57 17.22 12.47 3.55
CA SER A 57 16.41 13.67 3.76
C SER A 57 16.76 14.33 5.08
N HIS A 58 17.02 15.64 5.04
CA HIS A 58 17.32 16.45 6.21
C HIS A 58 16.60 17.80 6.11
N LYS A 59 16.53 18.48 7.24
CA LYS A 59 15.76 19.73 7.41
C LYS A 59 16.10 20.80 6.35
N ASP A 60 17.37 20.95 6.02
CA ASP A 60 17.87 22.03 5.16
C ASP A 60 18.16 21.58 3.72
N MET A 61 17.65 20.38 3.29
CA MET A 61 17.95 19.81 1.98
C MET A 61 17.50 20.64 0.77
N TYR A 62 16.57 21.56 0.96
CA TYR A 62 16.11 22.47 -0.08
C TYR A 62 16.77 23.86 0.02
N GLU A 63 17.46 24.14 1.13
CA GLU A 63 18.13 25.43 1.43
C GLU A 63 17.25 26.61 1.01
N ASN A 64 17.77 27.45 0.07
CA ASN A 64 17.04 28.60 -0.43
C ASN A 64 16.21 28.31 -1.70
N ASN A 65 16.16 27.05 -2.16
CA ASN A 65 15.45 26.67 -3.38
C ASN A 65 14.14 25.94 -3.07
N ILE A 66 13.12 26.69 -2.69
CA ILE A 66 11.77 26.16 -2.38
C ILE A 66 11.18 25.38 -3.57
N LYS A 67 11.49 25.75 -4.82
CA LYS A 67 11.00 25.03 -6.02
C LYS A 67 11.50 23.60 -6.08
N ALA A 68 12.66 23.28 -5.51
CA ALA A 68 13.21 21.94 -5.47
C ALA A 68 12.40 20.98 -4.60
N SER A 69 11.53 21.47 -3.72
CA SER A 69 10.60 20.65 -2.94
C SER A 69 9.40 20.13 -3.75
N GLY A 70 9.08 20.78 -4.86
CA GLY A 70 7.94 20.42 -5.72
C GLY A 70 8.31 19.88 -7.09
N VAL A 71 9.52 20.16 -7.57
CA VAL A 71 9.96 19.81 -8.94
C VAL A 71 11.42 19.35 -8.91
N GLY A 72 11.70 18.22 -9.55
CA GLY A 72 13.03 17.68 -9.70
C GLY A 72 13.32 16.48 -8.79
N PRO A 73 14.54 15.94 -8.83
CA PRO A 73 14.87 14.69 -8.14
C PRO A 73 14.75 14.76 -6.61
N LEU A 74 14.98 15.92 -6.01
CA LEU A 74 14.90 16.11 -4.56
C LEU A 74 13.45 16.10 -4.02
N SER A 75 12.45 16.26 -4.89
CA SER A 75 11.04 16.22 -4.51
C SER A 75 10.44 14.81 -4.52
N ILE A 76 11.20 13.81 -4.96
CA ILE A 76 10.71 12.43 -5.14
C ILE A 76 10.74 11.70 -3.80
N ALA A 77 9.57 11.20 -3.37
CA ALA A 77 9.45 10.31 -2.21
C ALA A 77 9.68 8.83 -2.61
N ILE A 78 9.94 7.98 -1.63
CA ILE A 78 10.05 6.54 -1.83
C ILE A 78 8.64 5.94 -1.83
N PRO A 79 8.18 5.31 -2.95
CA PRO A 79 6.83 4.76 -3.06
C PRO A 79 6.57 3.63 -2.05
N GLY A 80 5.35 3.62 -1.47
CA GLY A 80 4.91 2.60 -0.52
C GLY A 80 3.95 1.55 -1.12
N GLU A 81 3.39 1.79 -2.29
CA GLU A 81 2.25 1.05 -2.84
C GLU A 81 2.53 -0.45 -3.03
N ILE A 82 3.59 -0.81 -3.72
CA ILE A 82 3.95 -2.22 -3.96
C ILE A 82 4.25 -2.95 -2.64
N LYS A 83 4.95 -2.30 -1.73
CA LYS A 83 5.20 -2.85 -0.38
C LYS A 83 3.90 -3.08 0.38
N GLY A 84 2.94 -2.16 0.26
CA GLY A 84 1.61 -2.27 0.84
C GLY A 84 0.83 -3.47 0.30
N TYR A 85 0.85 -3.71 -1.01
CA TYR A 85 0.22 -4.88 -1.63
C TYR A 85 0.82 -6.19 -1.10
N PHE A 86 2.14 -6.27 -1.00
CA PHE A 86 2.82 -7.44 -0.45
C PHE A 86 2.41 -7.71 1.01
N PHE A 87 2.39 -6.70 1.87
CA PHE A 87 1.97 -6.86 3.27
C PHE A 87 0.50 -7.24 3.40
N SER A 88 -0.38 -6.68 2.59
CA SER A 88 -1.81 -7.05 2.56
C SER A 88 -1.99 -8.51 2.19
N GLY A 89 -1.27 -8.99 1.17
CA GLY A 89 -1.28 -10.39 0.74
C GLY A 89 -0.70 -11.35 1.78
N SER A 90 0.37 -10.97 2.49
CA SER A 90 0.99 -11.81 3.52
C SER A 90 0.09 -11.98 4.75
N LYS A 91 -0.65 -10.95 5.15
CA LYS A 91 -1.69 -11.06 6.19
C LYS A 91 -2.79 -12.03 5.79
N LYS A 92 -3.20 -12.02 4.51
CA LYS A 92 -4.11 -13.02 3.95
C LYS A 92 -3.59 -14.45 4.12
N ALA A 93 -2.33 -14.72 3.78
CA ALA A 93 -1.73 -16.04 3.89
C ALA A 93 -1.76 -16.55 5.35
N SER A 94 -1.55 -15.67 6.33
CA SER A 94 -1.71 -15.98 7.76
C SER A 94 -3.15 -16.35 8.13
N MET A 95 -4.14 -15.68 7.53
CA MET A 95 -5.56 -15.97 7.77
C MET A 95 -6.00 -17.31 7.17
N GLU A 96 -5.56 -17.60 5.96
CA GLU A 96 -5.90 -18.85 5.26
C GLU A 96 -5.27 -20.09 5.93
N GLY A 97 -4.05 -19.96 6.45
CA GLY A 97 -3.40 -20.99 7.25
C GLY A 97 -4.12 -21.29 8.56
N ARG A 98 -4.78 -20.30 9.18
CA ARG A 98 -5.62 -20.54 10.38
C ARG A 98 -6.95 -21.19 10.06
N ARG A 99 -7.58 -20.82 8.94
CA ARG A 99 -8.85 -21.42 8.51
C ARG A 99 -8.71 -22.92 8.28
N LYS A 100 -7.62 -23.37 7.68
CA LYS A 100 -7.32 -24.80 7.49
C LYS A 100 -7.05 -25.57 8.78
N ARG A 101 -6.62 -24.88 9.85
CA ARG A 101 -6.39 -25.49 11.17
C ARG A 101 -7.66 -25.66 12.02
N VAL A 102 -8.70 -24.87 11.75
CA VAL A 102 -9.98 -24.91 12.49
C VAL A 102 -10.98 -25.86 11.84
N SER A 103 -10.81 -26.18 10.56
CA SER A 103 -11.67 -27.10 9.80
C SER A 103 -11.13 -28.53 9.71
N GLY A 104 -10.05 -28.83 10.40
CA GLY A 104 -9.52 -30.19 10.61
C GLY A 104 -9.72 -30.62 12.04
#